data_7afa5fbb668f1b4ce69b478d056c6cc9
#
_entry.id   7afa5fbb668f1b4ce69b478d056c6cc9
#
_cell.length_a   1.000
_cell.length_b   1.000
_cell.length_c   1.000
_cell.angle_alpha   90.00
_cell.angle_beta   90.00
_cell.angle_gamma   90.00
#
_symmetry.space_group_name_H-M   'P 1'
#
loop_
_entity.id
_entity.type
_entity.pdbx_description
1 polymer ?
#
loop_
_entity_poly.entity_id
_entity_poly.type
_entity_poly.pdbx_seq_one_letter_code
_entity_poly.pdbx_strand_id
1 'polypeptide(L)'
;MSETNELLARLNSILQGGGDLQARLQAAIEGLAEQFQARSCTFHRAIEDNTFLELVAQTGLPPHIAELSTRIPFGKGMAGICAQRREPVTMCNLQTDDSGVARPAARDTRVEGAVVVPLLIDDRVAATLGVGKGEEYDYSDDELQALEKCAAVLMSVLA
;
A
#
# COMPACT_ATOMS: atom_id res chain seq x y z
N MET A 1 24.29 -5.32 -6.36
CA MET A 1 22.95 -4.79 -6.67
C MET A 1 22.15 -4.71 -5.38
N SER A 2 21.42 -3.65 -5.17
CA SER A 2 20.64 -3.49 -3.94
C SER A 2 19.40 -4.40 -3.93
N GLU A 3 18.92 -4.73 -2.74
CA GLU A 3 17.67 -5.47 -2.58
C GLU A 3 16.50 -4.75 -3.24
N THR A 4 16.48 -3.41 -3.16
CA THR A 4 15.46 -2.60 -3.81
C THR A 4 15.47 -2.77 -5.32
N ASN A 5 16.65 -2.75 -5.93
CA ASN A 5 16.77 -2.94 -7.39
C ASN A 5 16.31 -4.32 -7.82
N GLU A 6 16.62 -5.35 -7.03
CA GLU A 6 16.17 -6.72 -7.30
C GLU A 6 14.65 -6.82 -7.20
N LEU A 7 14.06 -6.20 -6.17
CA LEU A 7 12.62 -6.15 -5.99
C LEU A 7 11.93 -5.45 -7.16
N LEU A 8 12.43 -4.29 -7.59
CA LEU A 8 11.85 -3.55 -8.71
C LEU A 8 11.94 -4.35 -10.01
N ALA A 9 13.06 -5.05 -10.24
CA ALA A 9 13.22 -5.92 -11.41
C ALA A 9 12.20 -7.07 -11.38
N ARG A 10 11.97 -7.67 -10.20
CA ARG A 10 10.99 -8.72 -10.01
C ARG A 10 9.58 -8.22 -10.31
N LEU A 11 9.21 -7.05 -9.79
CA LEU A 11 7.89 -6.46 -10.04
C LEU A 11 7.69 -6.17 -11.53
N ASN A 12 8.67 -5.58 -12.18
CA ASN A 12 8.59 -5.31 -13.63
C ASN A 12 8.40 -6.59 -14.41
N SER A 13 9.12 -7.65 -14.07
CA SER A 13 9.01 -8.95 -14.72
C SER A 13 7.58 -9.53 -14.57
N ILE A 14 7.01 -9.45 -13.36
CA ILE A 14 5.64 -9.91 -13.10
C ILE A 14 4.62 -9.10 -13.92
N LEU A 15 4.76 -7.78 -13.91
CA LEU A 15 3.80 -6.88 -14.57
C LEU A 15 3.86 -6.96 -16.09
N GLN A 16 4.97 -7.42 -16.65
CA GLN A 16 5.11 -7.60 -18.10
C GLN A 16 4.88 -9.05 -18.53
N GLY A 17 4.52 -9.93 -17.61
CA GLY A 17 4.25 -11.32 -17.90
C GLY A 17 2.92 -11.55 -18.60
N GLY A 18 2.54 -12.83 -18.72
CA GLY A 18 1.27 -13.24 -19.33
C GLY A 18 0.09 -13.05 -18.37
N GLY A 19 -1.12 -13.03 -18.95
CA GLY A 19 -2.36 -12.88 -18.22
C GLY A 19 -2.91 -11.48 -18.33
N ASP A 20 -4.13 -11.28 -17.80
CA ASP A 20 -4.72 -9.96 -17.82
C ASP A 20 -4.06 -9.03 -16.80
N LEU A 21 -4.31 -7.74 -16.95
CA LEU A 21 -3.67 -6.72 -16.09
C LEU A 21 -3.99 -6.93 -14.61
N GLN A 22 -5.25 -7.24 -14.28
CA GLN A 22 -5.65 -7.43 -12.89
C GLN A 22 -4.91 -8.62 -12.26
N ALA A 23 -4.74 -9.71 -12.99
CA ALA A 23 -4.00 -10.88 -12.51
C ALA A 23 -2.52 -10.54 -12.27
N ARG A 24 -1.93 -9.75 -13.16
CA ARG A 24 -0.52 -9.31 -13.02
C ARG A 24 -0.33 -8.37 -11.83
N LEU A 25 -1.26 -7.44 -11.64
CA LEU A 25 -1.24 -6.56 -10.47
C LEU A 25 -1.38 -7.35 -9.17
N GLN A 26 -2.30 -8.31 -9.14
CA GLN A 26 -2.48 -9.18 -7.98
C GLN A 26 -1.19 -9.95 -7.66
N ALA A 27 -0.55 -10.53 -8.67
CA ALA A 27 0.70 -11.27 -8.51
C ALA A 27 1.83 -10.34 -7.98
N ALA A 28 1.88 -9.11 -8.48
CA ALA A 28 2.86 -8.12 -8.01
C ALA A 28 2.65 -7.76 -6.53
N ILE A 29 1.42 -7.56 -6.12
CA ILE A 29 1.07 -7.25 -4.72
C ILE A 29 1.42 -8.43 -3.80
N GLU A 30 1.13 -9.66 -4.23
CA GLU A 30 1.51 -10.86 -3.48
C GLU A 30 3.03 -10.99 -3.36
N GLY A 31 3.76 -10.66 -4.43
CA GLY A 31 5.22 -10.64 -4.42
C GLY A 31 5.79 -9.60 -3.46
N LEU A 32 5.16 -8.42 -3.39
CA LEU A 32 5.53 -7.38 -2.42
C LEU A 32 5.31 -7.84 -0.98
N ALA A 33 4.15 -8.41 -0.69
CA ALA A 33 3.85 -8.93 0.64
C ALA A 33 4.86 -9.98 1.06
N GLU A 34 5.22 -10.87 0.16
CA GLU A 34 6.24 -11.90 0.42
C GLU A 34 7.61 -11.28 0.72
N GLN A 35 8.02 -10.30 -0.09
CA GLN A 35 9.33 -9.65 0.06
C GLN A 35 9.46 -8.94 1.41
N PHE A 36 8.41 -8.28 1.86
CA PHE A 36 8.40 -7.57 3.14
C PHE A 36 7.97 -8.46 4.32
N GLN A 37 7.71 -9.75 4.07
CA GLN A 37 7.17 -10.67 5.08
C GLN A 37 5.92 -10.07 5.74
N ALA A 38 5.06 -9.52 4.91
CA ALA A 38 3.87 -8.80 5.34
C ALA A 38 2.65 -9.72 5.43
N ARG A 39 1.77 -9.41 6.36
CA ARG A 39 0.46 -10.04 6.48
C ARG A 39 -0.50 -9.51 5.42
N SER A 40 -0.37 -8.23 5.09
CA SER A 40 -1.23 -7.59 4.09
C SER A 40 -0.47 -6.57 3.27
N CYS A 41 -0.94 -6.37 2.05
CA CYS A 41 -0.44 -5.33 1.15
C CYS A 41 -1.61 -4.79 0.34
N THR A 42 -1.70 -3.46 0.21
CA THR A 42 -2.80 -2.81 -0.49
C THR A 42 -2.25 -1.75 -1.45
N PHE A 43 -2.84 -1.67 -2.63
CA PHE A 43 -2.49 -0.63 -3.60
C PHE A 43 -3.77 0.06 -4.05
N HIS A 44 -3.82 1.38 -3.83
CA HIS A 44 -4.96 2.23 -4.21
C HIS A 44 -4.50 3.29 -5.19
N ARG A 45 -5.36 3.65 -6.13
CA ARG A 45 -5.14 4.80 -6.99
C ARG A 45 -6.07 5.95 -6.58
N ALA A 46 -5.60 7.18 -6.75
CA ALA A 46 -6.41 8.36 -6.48
C ALA A 46 -7.39 8.59 -7.62
N ILE A 47 -8.62 8.91 -7.28
CA ILE A 47 -9.70 9.18 -8.23
C ILE A 47 -10.45 10.44 -7.83
N GLU A 48 -11.34 10.91 -8.71
CA GLU A 48 -12.24 12.05 -8.47
C GLU A 48 -11.51 13.29 -7.93
N ASP A 49 -10.49 13.71 -8.67
CA ASP A 49 -9.71 14.92 -8.38
C ASP A 49 -9.14 14.95 -6.96
N ASN A 50 -8.50 13.85 -6.55
CA ASN A 50 -7.89 13.70 -5.23
C ASN A 50 -8.87 13.80 -4.06
N THR A 51 -10.05 13.22 -4.21
CA THR A 51 -11.03 13.13 -3.11
C THR A 51 -11.20 11.71 -2.58
N PHE A 52 -10.92 10.70 -3.41
CA PHE A 52 -11.04 9.29 -3.02
C PHE A 52 -9.86 8.45 -3.51
N LEU A 53 -9.61 7.36 -2.79
CA LEU A 53 -8.72 6.28 -3.20
C LEU A 53 -9.57 5.09 -3.60
N GLU A 54 -9.24 4.46 -4.73
CA GLU A 54 -9.90 3.25 -5.22
C GLU A 54 -8.94 2.07 -5.13
N LEU A 55 -9.37 0.98 -4.52
CA LEU A 55 -8.55 -0.21 -4.38
C LEU A 55 -8.31 -0.86 -5.75
N VAL A 56 -7.04 -1.04 -6.10
CA VAL A 56 -6.62 -1.68 -7.35
C VAL A 56 -6.33 -3.16 -7.11
N ALA A 57 -5.58 -3.46 -6.05
CA ALA A 57 -5.24 -4.83 -5.68
C ALA A 57 -4.88 -4.89 -4.20
N GLN A 58 -5.09 -6.05 -3.60
CA GLN A 58 -4.72 -6.28 -2.20
C GLN A 58 -4.46 -7.77 -1.97
N THR A 59 -3.75 -8.07 -0.88
CA THR A 59 -3.61 -9.43 -0.38
C THR A 59 -3.63 -9.39 1.16
N GLY A 60 -4.16 -10.44 1.76
CA GLY A 60 -4.12 -10.63 3.20
C GLY A 60 -5.21 -9.94 4.01
N LEU A 61 -6.05 -9.12 3.41
CA LEU A 61 -7.17 -8.49 4.15
C LEU A 61 -8.31 -9.47 4.35
N PRO A 62 -8.91 -9.51 5.56
CA PRO A 62 -10.19 -10.23 5.73
C PRO A 62 -11.23 -9.67 4.75
N PRO A 63 -12.17 -10.51 4.25
CA PRO A 63 -13.13 -10.07 3.23
C PRO A 63 -13.91 -8.80 3.59
N HIS A 64 -14.37 -8.67 4.84
CA HIS A 64 -15.12 -7.48 5.26
C HIS A 64 -14.25 -6.21 5.28
N ILE A 65 -12.95 -6.34 5.56
CA ILE A 65 -12.01 -5.21 5.52
C ILE A 65 -11.68 -4.85 4.08
N ALA A 66 -11.50 -5.84 3.21
CA ALA A 66 -11.27 -5.60 1.79
C ALA A 66 -12.43 -4.82 1.17
N GLU A 67 -13.67 -5.17 1.54
CA GLU A 67 -14.87 -4.46 1.08
C GLU A 67 -14.88 -3.01 1.55
N LEU A 68 -14.57 -2.75 2.83
CA LEU A 68 -14.49 -1.41 3.39
C LEU A 68 -13.36 -0.58 2.76
N SER A 69 -12.35 -1.25 2.22
CA SER A 69 -11.17 -0.62 1.63
C SER A 69 -11.32 -0.34 0.13
N THR A 70 -12.43 -0.73 -0.49
CA THR A 70 -12.67 -0.57 -1.92
C THR A 70 -12.60 0.89 -2.35
N ARG A 71 -13.16 1.78 -1.55
CA ARG A 71 -13.18 3.21 -1.81
C ARG A 71 -12.98 3.96 -0.49
N ILE A 72 -11.89 4.70 -0.40
CA ILE A 72 -11.50 5.40 0.84
C ILE A 72 -11.47 6.90 0.60
N PRO A 73 -12.24 7.70 1.35
CA PRO A 73 -12.12 9.16 1.26
C PRO A 73 -10.75 9.64 1.72
N PHE A 74 -10.19 10.65 1.06
CA PHE A 74 -9.01 11.34 1.57
C PHE A 74 -9.31 11.82 3.00
N GLY A 75 -8.36 11.62 3.90
CA GLY A 75 -8.52 12.01 5.31
C GLY A 75 -9.09 10.93 6.22
N LYS A 76 -9.44 9.75 5.71
CA LYS A 76 -9.99 8.64 6.49
C LYS A 76 -9.06 7.43 6.49
N GLY A 77 -8.74 6.92 7.70
CA GLY A 77 -7.85 5.78 7.87
C GLY A 77 -6.42 6.10 7.49
N MET A 78 -5.52 5.11 7.60
CA MET A 78 -4.11 5.34 7.30
C MET A 78 -3.89 5.77 5.84
N ALA A 79 -4.51 5.07 4.90
CA ALA A 79 -4.34 5.38 3.47
C ALA A 79 -4.93 6.75 3.13
N GLY A 80 -6.13 7.07 3.61
CA GLY A 80 -6.77 8.36 3.37
C GLY A 80 -6.00 9.53 3.99
N ILE A 81 -5.47 9.35 5.18
CA ILE A 81 -4.66 10.38 5.87
C ILE A 81 -3.31 10.55 5.15
N CYS A 82 -2.69 9.45 4.71
CA CYS A 82 -1.48 9.50 3.90
C CYS A 82 -1.71 10.34 2.63
N ALA A 83 -2.81 10.08 1.94
CA ALA A 83 -3.16 10.83 0.74
C ALA A 83 -3.40 12.31 1.03
N GLN A 84 -4.11 12.62 2.10
CA GLN A 84 -4.40 14.00 2.49
C GLN A 84 -3.13 14.76 2.85
N ARG A 85 -2.24 14.15 3.62
CA ARG A 85 -0.97 14.75 4.05
C ARG A 85 0.09 14.74 2.97
N ARG A 86 0.00 13.86 1.99
CA ARG A 86 0.98 13.65 0.93
C ARG A 86 2.34 13.26 1.50
N GLU A 87 2.34 12.45 2.54
CA GLU A 87 3.55 11.93 3.18
C GLU A 87 3.29 10.54 3.76
N PRO A 88 4.33 9.73 3.99
CA PRO A 88 4.15 8.42 4.59
C PRO A 88 3.52 8.50 5.97
N VAL A 89 2.67 7.51 6.27
CA VAL A 89 2.08 7.32 7.60
C VAL A 89 2.52 5.95 8.11
N THR A 90 3.13 5.92 9.29
CA THR A 90 3.62 4.68 9.90
C THR A 90 3.01 4.48 11.26
N MET A 91 2.85 3.21 11.65
CA MET A 91 2.46 2.81 13.00
C MET A 91 3.29 1.61 13.41
N CYS A 92 4.01 1.73 14.52
CA CYS A 92 4.80 0.62 15.07
C CYS A 92 3.89 -0.54 15.48
N ASN A 93 2.75 -0.24 16.10
CA ASN A 93 1.75 -1.23 16.47
C ASN A 93 0.34 -0.66 16.33
N LEU A 94 -0.33 -1.05 15.24
CA LEU A 94 -1.70 -0.60 14.93
C LEU A 94 -2.71 -1.07 15.97
N GLN A 95 -2.48 -2.24 16.59
CA GLN A 95 -3.41 -2.82 17.56
C GLN A 95 -3.50 -2.02 18.85
N THR A 96 -2.43 -1.32 19.22
CA THR A 96 -2.36 -0.52 20.47
C THR A 96 -2.39 0.99 20.19
N ASP A 97 -2.39 1.39 18.92
CA ASP A 97 -2.40 2.80 18.57
C ASP A 97 -3.73 3.44 18.93
N ASP A 98 -3.67 4.60 19.60
CA ASP A 98 -4.83 5.35 20.03
C ASP A 98 -4.89 6.76 19.43
N SER A 99 -4.07 7.03 18.41
CA SER A 99 -4.04 8.32 17.74
C SER A 99 -5.33 8.67 16.98
N GLY A 100 -6.13 7.64 16.63
CA GLY A 100 -7.33 7.81 15.82
C GLY A 100 -7.06 7.87 14.33
N VAL A 101 -5.82 7.73 13.89
CA VAL A 101 -5.45 7.74 12.47
C VAL A 101 -6.03 6.52 11.76
N ALA A 102 -5.87 5.31 12.34
CA ALA A 102 -6.46 4.11 11.79
C ALA A 102 -7.93 4.02 12.18
N ARG A 103 -8.76 3.51 11.24
CA ARG A 103 -10.18 3.23 11.55
C ARG A 103 -10.25 2.07 12.55
N PRO A 104 -11.28 2.03 13.44
CA PRO A 104 -11.43 0.91 14.38
C PRO A 104 -11.43 -0.46 13.71
N ALA A 105 -12.07 -0.59 12.55
CA ALA A 105 -12.13 -1.84 11.79
C ALA A 105 -10.74 -2.34 11.36
N ALA A 106 -9.74 -1.48 11.26
CA ALA A 106 -8.39 -1.87 10.88
C ALA A 106 -7.78 -2.87 11.86
N ARG A 107 -8.22 -2.88 13.12
CA ARG A 107 -7.74 -3.83 14.13
C ARG A 107 -8.11 -5.28 13.78
N ASP A 108 -9.17 -5.48 13.01
CA ASP A 108 -9.61 -6.82 12.58
C ASP A 108 -8.61 -7.45 11.61
N THR A 109 -7.70 -6.68 11.02
CA THR A 109 -6.64 -7.21 10.16
C THR A 109 -5.60 -8.00 10.92
N ARG A 110 -5.50 -7.79 12.24
CA ARG A 110 -4.44 -8.33 13.11
C ARG A 110 -3.05 -7.84 12.70
N VAL A 111 -2.98 -6.78 11.93
CA VAL A 111 -1.72 -6.11 11.57
C VAL A 111 -1.23 -5.34 12.78
N GLU A 112 0.08 -5.36 13.01
CA GLU A 112 0.74 -4.57 14.05
C GLU A 112 1.56 -3.47 13.40
N GLY A 113 2.75 -3.77 12.87
CA GLY A 113 3.59 -2.75 12.21
C GLY A 113 3.05 -2.42 10.82
N ALA A 114 2.59 -1.20 10.62
CA ALA A 114 1.92 -0.77 9.39
C ALA A 114 2.54 0.49 8.81
N VAL A 115 2.48 0.61 7.49
CA VAL A 115 2.93 1.79 6.75
C VAL A 115 2.08 1.97 5.50
N VAL A 116 1.82 3.23 5.15
CA VAL A 116 1.27 3.60 3.85
C VAL A 116 2.16 4.71 3.30
N VAL A 117 2.59 4.57 2.05
CA VAL A 117 3.37 5.60 1.35
C VAL A 117 2.56 6.17 0.20
N PRO A 118 2.68 7.47 -0.08
CA PRO A 118 2.04 8.08 -1.25
C PRO A 118 2.97 8.06 -2.45
N LEU A 119 2.40 7.92 -3.64
CA LEU A 119 3.08 8.22 -4.88
C LEU A 119 2.60 9.59 -5.34
N LEU A 120 3.50 10.56 -5.39
CA LEU A 120 3.19 11.91 -5.86
C LEU A 120 3.66 12.10 -7.29
N ILE A 121 2.80 12.66 -8.13
CA ILE A 121 3.12 13.06 -9.50
C ILE A 121 2.65 14.51 -9.63
N ASP A 122 3.57 15.42 -9.94
CA ASP A 122 3.30 16.86 -10.03
C ASP A 122 2.61 17.39 -8.75
N ASP A 123 3.13 16.95 -7.59
CA ASP A 123 2.65 17.34 -6.26
C ASP A 123 1.21 16.89 -5.93
N ARG A 124 0.64 16.01 -6.76
CA ARG A 124 -0.68 15.41 -6.52
C ARG A 124 -0.50 13.92 -6.22
N VAL A 125 -1.41 13.37 -5.44
CA VAL A 125 -1.40 11.94 -5.15
C VAL A 125 -1.90 11.17 -6.37
N ALA A 126 -1.07 10.26 -6.87
CA ALA A 126 -1.46 9.32 -7.92
C ALA A 126 -1.93 8.00 -7.32
N ALA A 127 -1.29 7.57 -6.23
CA ALA A 127 -1.56 6.27 -5.61
C ALA A 127 -1.07 6.24 -4.17
N THR A 128 -1.50 5.23 -3.42
CA THR A 128 -0.93 4.86 -2.12
C THR A 128 -0.64 3.38 -2.09
N LEU A 129 0.43 3.00 -1.39
CA LEU A 129 0.83 1.60 -1.23
C LEU A 129 1.01 1.33 0.25
N GLY A 130 0.27 0.37 0.78
CA GLY A 130 0.28 0.01 2.19
C GLY A 130 0.81 -1.39 2.43
N VAL A 131 1.56 -1.55 3.52
CA VAL A 131 2.10 -2.84 3.96
C VAL A 131 1.83 -2.99 5.45
N GLY A 132 1.35 -4.16 5.85
CA GLY A 132 1.10 -4.47 7.26
C GLY A 132 1.77 -5.78 7.67
N LYS A 133 2.56 -5.73 8.74
CA LYS A 133 3.22 -6.90 9.31
C LYS A 133 2.43 -7.43 10.50
N GLY A 134 2.56 -8.73 10.78
CA GLY A 134 1.94 -9.36 11.94
C GLY A 134 2.71 -9.17 13.24
N GLU A 135 3.70 -8.28 13.27
CA GLU A 135 4.53 -7.97 14.42
C GLU A 135 4.79 -6.48 14.50
N GLU A 136 5.18 -5.99 15.68
CA GLU A 136 5.60 -4.60 15.82
C GLU A 136 6.79 -4.34 14.91
N TYR A 137 6.79 -3.20 14.22
CA TYR A 137 7.85 -2.90 13.28
C TYR A 137 7.96 -1.40 12.99
N ASP A 138 9.18 -0.90 13.02
CA ASP A 138 9.51 0.47 12.63
C ASP A 138 10.17 0.42 11.25
N TYR A 139 9.47 0.94 10.25
CA TYR A 139 9.99 0.96 8.88
C TYR A 139 11.11 2.01 8.76
N SER A 140 12.22 1.62 8.14
CA SER A 140 13.33 2.52 7.88
C SER A 140 13.04 3.45 6.71
N ASP A 141 13.80 4.55 6.61
CA ASP A 141 13.69 5.47 5.48
C ASP A 141 13.97 4.75 4.15
N ASP A 142 14.92 3.83 4.13
CA ASP A 142 15.21 3.03 2.94
C ASP A 142 14.02 2.18 2.53
N GLU A 143 13.31 1.60 3.48
CA GLU A 143 12.12 0.81 3.20
C GLU A 143 10.98 1.70 2.66
N LEU A 144 10.81 2.89 3.22
CA LEU A 144 9.82 3.84 2.72
C LEU A 144 10.11 4.23 1.28
N GLN A 145 11.37 4.51 0.96
CA GLN A 145 11.77 4.85 -0.41
C GLN A 145 11.57 3.67 -1.35
N ALA A 146 11.88 2.46 -0.92
CA ALA A 146 11.66 1.25 -1.72
C ALA A 146 10.18 1.09 -2.06
N LEU A 147 9.29 1.30 -1.08
CA LEU A 147 7.86 1.22 -1.29
C LEU A 147 7.36 2.30 -2.24
N GLU A 148 7.87 3.51 -2.15
CA GLU A 148 7.51 4.59 -3.08
C GLU A 148 7.89 4.23 -4.52
N LYS A 149 9.07 3.65 -4.72
CA LYS A 149 9.52 3.18 -6.04
C LYS A 149 8.64 2.04 -6.55
N CYS A 150 8.24 1.13 -5.68
CA CYS A 150 7.31 0.07 -6.03
C CYS A 150 5.96 0.62 -6.47
N ALA A 151 5.45 1.63 -5.77
CA ALA A 151 4.19 2.29 -6.14
C ALA A 151 4.29 2.90 -7.54
N ALA A 152 5.42 3.51 -7.87
CA ALA A 152 5.64 4.08 -9.21
C ALA A 152 5.61 2.99 -10.30
N VAL A 153 6.24 1.85 -10.04
CA VAL A 153 6.23 0.71 -10.98
C VAL A 153 4.81 0.18 -11.19
N LEU A 154 4.06 -0.01 -10.09
CA LEU A 154 2.67 -0.47 -10.17
C LEU A 154 1.80 0.52 -10.94
N MET A 155 1.97 1.81 -10.68
CA MET A 155 1.16 2.86 -11.33
C MET A 155 1.48 2.95 -12.83
N SER A 156 2.70 2.65 -13.24
CA SER A 156 3.13 2.75 -14.64
C SER A 156 2.29 1.89 -15.59
N VAL A 157 1.73 0.77 -15.12
CA VAL A 157 0.91 -0.12 -15.95
C VAL A 157 -0.57 0.27 -15.97
N LEU A 158 -0.96 1.27 -15.16
CA LEU A 158 -2.33 1.79 -15.13
C LEU A 158 -2.49 3.05 -15.99
N ALA A 159 -1.39 3.64 -16.38
CA ALA A 159 -1.39 4.89 -17.14
C ALA A 159 -1.74 4.67 -18.61
#